data_735e59951a13ff85d2d38a4ec89a3b47
#
_entry.id   735e59951a13ff85d2d38a4ec89a3b47
#
_cell.length_a   1.000
_cell.length_b   1.000
_cell.length_c   1.000
_cell.angle_alpha   90.00
_cell.angle_beta   90.00
_cell.angle_gamma   90.00
#
_symmetry.space_group_name_H-M   'P 1'
#
loop_
_entity.id
_entity.type
_entity.pdbx_description
1 polymer ?
#
loop_
_entity_poly.entity_id
_entity_poly.type
_entity_poly.pdbx_seq_one_letter_code
_entity_poly.pdbx_strand_id
1 'polypeptide(L)'
;MKTWHKVGIAVGVAAVLGGVVLYSINQANKGVVTVQTAKVAKQDSLVSVVTASGEVKPTTYTNVTAQGFGRITDILVKEGDHIKKGDRLLLQENVQANADVQAQSASINASESGVQAAEASFRAAQADLIQQQANLEKAKLDYDRGQGLFKDGLIPKQDFDQRKTGYDATVAAVESSRARVLSLKAQMEMTRAQLNQSKAVLVHTKDILSKTTYTSPINGIVSYLPVRLGEYVVPGIQNANGSFLMTLSDMSVVTSEVKVDETDIVNVRIGQDADVTIDAVPGKVFKGKVTEIGSQAVLRSSGLATTQTTTSNQEAKDFKVVVTLANPPDNVRPGLSTTAKIKTAEKKDVVAIPIQALAVRSRKDLEEAVKNAKKNGNVTLAAPPPPAAGDPKKDEVQGVFVVNGKKAAFRPVETGISGITDIEITKGLQAGDEIVVGSYKALRTLKPEASVKIDNSAPKKTEEQQ
;
A
#
# COMPACT_ATOMS: atom_id res chain seq x y z
N MET A 1 105.41 -0.45 -0.21
CA MET A 1 104.22 -0.79 0.57
C MET A 1 103.36 0.46 0.99
N LYS A 2 103.25 1.54 0.23
CA LYS A 2 102.55 2.79 0.65
C LYS A 2 101.34 3.14 -0.21
N THR A 3 101.05 2.43 -1.27
CA THR A 3 99.88 2.73 -2.19
C THR A 3 98.62 1.99 -1.79
N TRP A 4 98.68 0.83 -1.20
CA TRP A 4 97.51 0.01 -0.86
C TRP A 4 96.71 0.58 0.31
N HIS A 5 97.41 1.27 1.31
CA HIS A 5 96.71 1.96 2.40
C HIS A 5 95.89 3.14 1.95
N LYS A 6 96.32 3.85 0.91
CA LYS A 6 95.58 4.99 0.33
C LYS A 6 94.32 4.53 -0.41
N VAL A 7 94.37 3.36 -1.10
CA VAL A 7 93.21 2.76 -1.73
C VAL A 7 92.19 2.23 -0.72
N GLY A 8 92.67 1.61 0.40
CA GLY A 8 91.75 1.16 1.46
C GLY A 8 91.03 2.32 2.16
N ILE A 9 91.66 3.45 2.37
CA ILE A 9 91.06 4.66 2.96
C ILE A 9 90.05 5.28 1.98
N ALA A 10 90.34 5.35 0.69
CA ALA A 10 89.44 5.86 -0.35
C ALA A 10 88.14 5.00 -0.47
N VAL A 11 88.25 3.66 -0.39
CA VAL A 11 87.17 2.74 -0.39
C VAL A 11 86.28 2.87 0.87
N GLY A 12 87.00 3.02 2.05
CA GLY A 12 86.33 3.23 3.32
C GLY A 12 85.49 4.56 3.32
N VAL A 13 86.06 5.64 2.83
CA VAL A 13 85.32 6.93 2.69
C VAL A 13 84.16 6.84 1.72
N ALA A 14 84.36 6.16 0.59
CA ALA A 14 83.23 5.94 -0.39
C ALA A 14 82.12 5.08 0.23
N ALA A 15 82.46 4.07 1.04
CA ALA A 15 81.46 3.24 1.73
C ALA A 15 80.69 4.02 2.81
N VAL A 16 81.38 4.89 3.55
CA VAL A 16 80.73 5.77 4.54
C VAL A 16 79.85 6.82 3.86
N LEU A 17 80.30 7.44 2.78
CA LEU A 17 79.50 8.38 1.98
C LEU A 17 78.28 7.68 1.33
N GLY A 18 78.46 6.46 0.81
CA GLY A 18 77.34 5.61 0.28
C GLY A 18 76.33 5.24 1.37
N GLY A 19 76.86 4.90 2.59
CA GLY A 19 76.01 4.61 3.76
C GLY A 19 75.20 5.83 4.22
N VAL A 20 75.85 7.01 4.26
CA VAL A 20 75.16 8.27 4.65
C VAL A 20 74.14 8.65 3.60
N VAL A 21 74.39 8.48 2.28
CA VAL A 21 73.47 8.75 1.23
C VAL A 21 72.29 7.78 1.29
N LEU A 22 72.52 6.48 1.46
CA LEU A 22 71.47 5.46 1.61
C LEU A 22 70.63 5.70 2.88
N TYR A 23 71.29 6.07 4.02
CA TYR A 23 70.59 6.42 5.23
C TYR A 23 69.76 7.69 5.07
N SER A 24 70.27 8.72 4.37
CA SER A 24 69.57 9.96 4.07
C SER A 24 68.36 9.72 3.14
N ILE A 25 68.48 8.85 2.10
CA ILE A 25 67.40 8.49 1.20
C ILE A 25 66.32 7.69 1.98
N ASN A 26 66.75 6.74 2.84
CA ASN A 26 65.80 5.94 3.60
C ASN A 26 65.12 6.79 4.71
N GLN A 27 65.78 7.80 5.24
CA GLN A 27 65.21 8.77 6.19
C GLN A 27 64.25 9.75 5.48
N ALA A 28 64.55 10.18 4.26
CA ALA A 28 63.70 11.06 3.44
C ALA A 28 62.41 10.37 2.96
N ASN A 29 62.46 9.05 2.80
CA ASN A 29 61.26 8.27 2.41
C ASN A 29 60.38 7.82 3.61
N LYS A 30 60.84 7.99 4.85
CA LYS A 30 60.02 7.69 6.03
C LYS A 30 58.96 8.78 6.20
N GLY A 31 57.72 8.43 5.84
CA GLY A 31 56.52 9.29 6.04
C GLY A 31 55.88 9.83 4.77
N VAL A 32 56.41 9.46 3.58
CA VAL A 32 55.72 9.82 2.31
C VAL A 32 54.64 8.79 2.00
N VAL A 33 53.38 9.22 2.03
CA VAL A 33 52.23 8.37 1.71
C VAL A 33 51.92 8.51 0.22
N THR A 34 51.84 7.39 -0.50
CA THR A 34 51.43 7.37 -1.89
C THR A 34 49.92 7.53 -1.95
N VAL A 35 49.43 8.50 -2.71
CA VAL A 35 48.02 8.84 -2.84
C VAL A 35 47.59 9.01 -4.32
N GLN A 36 46.36 8.69 -4.58
CA GLN A 36 45.72 9.03 -5.87
C GLN A 36 44.98 10.36 -5.72
N THR A 37 45.04 11.20 -6.73
CA THR A 37 44.43 12.52 -6.72
C THR A 37 43.41 12.64 -7.85
N ALA A 38 42.34 13.44 -7.63
CA ALA A 38 41.40 13.87 -8.66
C ALA A 38 41.18 15.37 -8.53
N LYS A 39 40.89 16.01 -9.66
CA LYS A 39 40.52 17.41 -9.67
C LYS A 39 39.03 17.56 -9.38
N VAL A 40 38.69 18.48 -8.52
CA VAL A 40 37.31 18.85 -8.22
C VAL A 40 36.70 19.46 -9.45
N ALA A 41 35.65 18.86 -9.98
CA ALA A 41 34.92 19.35 -11.16
C ALA A 41 33.52 19.80 -10.76
N LYS A 42 32.96 20.73 -11.51
CA LYS A 42 31.53 20.97 -11.47
C LYS A 42 30.83 19.88 -12.26
N GLN A 43 29.81 19.31 -11.69
CA GLN A 43 28.91 18.37 -12.38
C GLN A 43 27.64 19.11 -12.81
N ASP A 44 27.18 18.84 -14.03
CA ASP A 44 25.98 19.46 -14.59
C ASP A 44 24.73 19.10 -13.82
N SER A 45 24.66 17.90 -13.27
CA SER A 45 23.56 17.42 -12.42
C SER A 45 24.03 16.36 -11.44
N LEU A 46 23.66 16.50 -10.19
CA LEU A 46 23.81 15.48 -9.14
C LEU A 46 22.44 15.08 -8.63
N VAL A 47 22.12 13.79 -8.73
CA VAL A 47 20.84 13.23 -8.32
C VAL A 47 21.05 12.36 -7.07
N SER A 48 20.33 12.71 -6.02
CA SER A 48 20.24 11.87 -4.82
C SER A 48 19.13 10.84 -5.03
N VAL A 49 19.42 9.57 -4.77
CA VAL A 49 18.48 8.47 -4.95
C VAL A 49 18.39 7.62 -3.71
N VAL A 50 17.18 7.23 -3.36
CA VAL A 50 16.89 6.20 -2.35
C VAL A 50 16.54 4.92 -3.10
N THR A 51 17.26 3.84 -2.80
CA THR A 51 17.02 2.52 -3.38
C THR A 51 16.27 1.65 -2.39
N ALA A 52 15.14 1.12 -2.82
CA ALA A 52 14.30 0.27 -1.99
C ALA A 52 13.81 -0.95 -2.77
N SER A 53 13.78 -2.10 -2.10
CA SER A 53 13.26 -3.34 -2.67
C SER A 53 11.82 -3.58 -2.25
N GLY A 54 11.05 -4.25 -3.09
CA GLY A 54 9.65 -4.52 -2.85
C GLY A 54 9.06 -5.52 -3.82
N GLU A 55 7.76 -5.45 -4.03
CA GLU A 55 7.02 -6.35 -4.90
C GLU A 55 6.00 -5.62 -5.77
N VAL A 56 5.69 -6.22 -6.90
CA VAL A 56 4.60 -5.77 -7.78
C VAL A 56 3.28 -6.07 -7.11
N LYS A 57 2.42 -5.05 -7.01
CA LYS A 57 1.03 -5.20 -6.59
C LYS A 57 0.07 -4.53 -7.57
N PRO A 58 -1.11 -5.10 -7.78
CA PRO A 58 -2.19 -4.39 -8.46
C PRO A 58 -2.69 -3.26 -7.57
N THR A 59 -3.09 -2.15 -8.15
CA THR A 59 -3.71 -1.04 -7.39
C THR A 59 -5.02 -1.47 -6.75
N THR A 60 -5.80 -2.29 -7.45
CA THR A 60 -7.08 -2.80 -6.98
C THR A 60 -7.07 -4.32 -7.03
N TYR A 61 -7.39 -4.92 -5.89
CA TYR A 61 -7.63 -6.36 -5.81
C TYR A 61 -8.82 -6.65 -4.90
N THR A 62 -9.48 -7.76 -5.15
CA THR A 62 -10.63 -8.21 -4.36
C THR A 62 -10.45 -9.67 -3.98
N ASN A 63 -10.56 -9.94 -2.69
CA ASN A 63 -10.59 -11.28 -2.18
C ASN A 63 -12.05 -11.79 -2.21
N VAL A 64 -12.32 -12.81 -2.99
CA VAL A 64 -13.61 -13.49 -3.02
C VAL A 64 -13.61 -14.51 -1.90
N THR A 65 -14.58 -14.38 -1.00
CA THR A 65 -14.76 -15.27 0.15
C THR A 65 -16.08 -16.01 0.07
N ALA A 66 -16.18 -17.18 0.71
CA ALA A 66 -17.40 -17.95 0.77
C ALA A 66 -18.52 -17.17 1.47
N GLN A 67 -19.69 -17.10 0.85
CA GLN A 67 -20.89 -16.42 1.38
C GLN A 67 -21.92 -17.42 1.94
N GLY A 68 -21.78 -18.70 1.58
CA GLY A 68 -22.66 -19.80 2.04
C GLY A 68 -21.85 -21.04 2.39
N PHE A 69 -22.51 -21.95 3.13
CA PHE A 69 -21.96 -23.28 3.40
C PHE A 69 -22.23 -24.19 2.21
N GLY A 70 -21.29 -25.02 1.84
CA GLY A 70 -21.51 -26.06 0.83
C GLY A 70 -20.23 -26.46 0.11
N ARG A 71 -20.36 -27.42 -0.80
CA ARG A 71 -19.28 -27.96 -1.59
C ARG A 71 -19.16 -27.22 -2.91
N ILE A 72 -17.92 -26.98 -3.39
CA ILE A 72 -17.68 -26.45 -4.72
C ILE A 72 -18.02 -27.51 -5.76
N THR A 73 -18.98 -27.22 -6.64
CA THR A 73 -19.42 -28.14 -7.71
C THR A 73 -18.68 -27.88 -9.02
N ASP A 74 -18.39 -26.63 -9.32
CA ASP A 74 -17.71 -26.26 -10.56
C ASP A 74 -16.79 -25.04 -10.34
N ILE A 75 -15.65 -25.07 -11.00
CA ILE A 75 -14.71 -23.95 -11.09
C ILE A 75 -14.57 -23.62 -12.57
N LEU A 76 -15.03 -22.43 -12.97
CA LEU A 76 -15.15 -22.01 -14.36
C LEU A 76 -13.93 -21.23 -14.86
N VAL A 77 -13.00 -20.87 -13.95
CA VAL A 77 -11.81 -20.05 -14.22
C VAL A 77 -10.56 -20.73 -13.66
N LYS A 78 -9.41 -20.36 -14.21
CA LYS A 78 -8.08 -20.79 -13.76
C LYS A 78 -7.23 -19.61 -13.36
N GLU A 79 -6.16 -19.86 -12.59
CA GLU A 79 -5.17 -18.81 -12.31
C GLU A 79 -4.58 -18.26 -13.63
N GLY A 80 -4.57 -16.94 -13.75
CA GLY A 80 -4.10 -16.21 -14.93
C GLY A 80 -5.18 -15.88 -15.94
N ASP A 81 -6.42 -16.39 -15.80
CA ASP A 81 -7.50 -16.08 -16.71
C ASP A 81 -7.95 -14.62 -16.60
N HIS A 82 -8.22 -14.01 -17.75
CA HIS A 82 -8.82 -12.68 -17.82
C HIS A 82 -10.33 -12.78 -17.62
N ILE A 83 -10.84 -12.00 -16.69
CA ILE A 83 -12.27 -11.97 -16.32
C ILE A 83 -12.83 -10.55 -16.45
N LYS A 84 -14.12 -10.48 -16.75
CA LYS A 84 -14.92 -9.25 -16.76
C LYS A 84 -15.86 -9.23 -15.56
N LYS A 85 -16.24 -8.03 -15.16
CA LYS A 85 -17.27 -7.84 -14.14
C LYS A 85 -18.56 -8.56 -14.55
N GLY A 86 -19.07 -9.44 -13.67
CA GLY A 86 -20.26 -10.26 -13.87
C GLY A 86 -19.98 -11.68 -14.41
N ASP A 87 -18.76 -11.99 -14.83
CA ASP A 87 -18.40 -13.35 -15.24
C ASP A 87 -18.54 -14.31 -14.06
N ARG A 88 -19.03 -15.53 -14.35
CA ARG A 88 -19.15 -16.59 -13.34
C ARG A 88 -17.78 -17.20 -13.08
N LEU A 89 -17.40 -17.26 -11.81
CA LEU A 89 -16.10 -17.73 -11.36
C LEU A 89 -16.15 -19.19 -10.91
N LEU A 90 -17.07 -19.46 -9.98
CA LEU A 90 -17.28 -20.81 -9.44
C LEU A 90 -18.74 -20.99 -9.02
N LEU A 91 -19.16 -22.24 -8.93
CA LEU A 91 -20.49 -22.65 -8.46
C LEU A 91 -20.32 -23.49 -7.19
N GLN A 92 -21.19 -23.21 -6.24
CA GLN A 92 -21.35 -23.99 -5.02
C GLN A 92 -22.62 -24.83 -5.12
N GLU A 93 -22.66 -25.94 -4.40
CA GLU A 93 -23.84 -26.81 -4.30
C GLU A 93 -25.09 -26.00 -3.93
N ASN A 94 -26.10 -26.03 -4.83
CA ASN A 94 -27.29 -25.20 -4.72
C ASN A 94 -28.60 -25.99 -4.69
N VAL A 95 -28.51 -27.34 -4.59
CA VAL A 95 -29.69 -28.22 -4.67
C VAL A 95 -30.70 -27.84 -3.60
N GLN A 96 -30.28 -27.71 -2.34
CA GLN A 96 -31.14 -27.34 -1.23
C GLN A 96 -31.72 -25.92 -1.41
N ALA A 97 -30.88 -24.92 -1.71
CA ALA A 97 -31.31 -23.54 -1.89
C ALA A 97 -32.32 -23.40 -3.06
N ASN A 98 -32.16 -24.20 -4.11
CA ASN A 98 -33.07 -24.23 -5.24
C ASN A 98 -34.42 -24.87 -4.86
N ALA A 99 -34.38 -25.96 -4.08
CA ALA A 99 -35.60 -26.61 -3.55
C ALA A 99 -36.37 -25.66 -2.62
N ASP A 100 -35.66 -24.89 -1.77
CA ASP A 100 -36.30 -23.91 -0.89
C ASP A 100 -36.98 -22.78 -1.66
N VAL A 101 -36.36 -22.28 -2.74
CA VAL A 101 -36.99 -21.29 -3.65
C VAL A 101 -38.22 -21.85 -4.31
N GLN A 102 -38.18 -23.11 -4.77
CA GLN A 102 -39.35 -23.76 -5.39
C GLN A 102 -40.48 -23.95 -4.38
N ALA A 103 -40.18 -24.43 -3.17
CA ALA A 103 -41.14 -24.60 -2.09
C ALA A 103 -41.83 -23.26 -1.72
N GLN A 104 -41.00 -22.20 -1.58
CA GLN A 104 -41.52 -20.87 -1.25
C GLN A 104 -42.38 -20.29 -2.42
N SER A 105 -42.00 -20.54 -3.67
CA SER A 105 -42.77 -20.15 -4.81
C SER A 105 -44.15 -20.84 -4.84
N ALA A 106 -44.22 -22.13 -4.49
CA ALA A 106 -45.47 -22.84 -4.33
C ALA A 106 -46.33 -22.28 -3.19
N SER A 107 -45.71 -21.90 -2.06
CA SER A 107 -46.39 -21.24 -0.94
C SER A 107 -47.01 -19.89 -1.33
N ILE A 108 -46.33 -19.11 -2.19
CA ILE A 108 -46.88 -17.85 -2.75
C ILE A 108 -48.12 -18.14 -3.61
N ASN A 109 -48.06 -19.13 -4.52
CA ASN A 109 -49.20 -19.48 -5.36
C ASN A 109 -50.41 -19.89 -4.52
N ALA A 110 -50.20 -20.65 -3.43
CA ALA A 110 -51.24 -20.98 -2.48
C ALA A 110 -51.83 -19.73 -1.78
N SER A 111 -50.96 -18.82 -1.34
CA SER A 111 -51.37 -17.57 -0.70
C SER A 111 -52.12 -16.63 -1.68
N GLU A 112 -51.73 -16.58 -2.94
CA GLU A 112 -52.43 -15.81 -3.98
C GLU A 112 -53.81 -16.37 -4.23
N SER A 113 -53.98 -17.70 -4.29
CA SER A 113 -55.27 -18.34 -4.37
C SER A 113 -56.15 -18.01 -3.15
N GLY A 114 -55.56 -17.96 -1.96
CA GLY A 114 -56.24 -17.52 -0.74
C GLY A 114 -56.74 -16.07 -0.80
N VAL A 115 -55.94 -15.15 -1.36
CA VAL A 115 -56.36 -13.75 -1.57
C VAL A 115 -57.51 -13.69 -2.57
N GLN A 116 -57.46 -14.44 -3.69
CA GLN A 116 -58.55 -14.47 -4.67
C GLN A 116 -59.87 -14.97 -4.06
N ALA A 117 -59.82 -16.01 -3.19
CA ALA A 117 -60.98 -16.49 -2.49
C ALA A 117 -61.58 -15.46 -1.51
N ALA A 118 -60.68 -14.76 -0.77
CA ALA A 118 -61.11 -13.69 0.14
C ALA A 118 -61.71 -12.49 -0.61
N GLU A 119 -61.12 -12.11 -1.74
CA GLU A 119 -61.69 -11.06 -2.63
C GLU A 119 -63.06 -11.43 -3.21
N ALA A 120 -63.25 -12.69 -3.61
CA ALA A 120 -64.54 -13.16 -4.07
C ALA A 120 -65.60 -13.10 -2.98
N SER A 121 -65.25 -13.51 -1.76
CA SER A 121 -66.11 -13.42 -0.58
C SER A 121 -66.50 -11.97 -0.24
N PHE A 122 -65.54 -11.05 -0.30
CA PHE A 122 -65.73 -9.63 -0.07
C PHE A 122 -66.66 -9.05 -1.13
N ARG A 123 -66.47 -9.34 -2.44
CA ARG A 123 -67.35 -8.90 -3.53
C ARG A 123 -68.76 -9.42 -3.37
N ALA A 124 -68.95 -10.68 -2.96
CA ALA A 124 -70.25 -11.27 -2.67
C ALA A 124 -71.00 -10.50 -1.57
N ALA A 125 -70.29 -10.16 -0.46
CA ALA A 125 -70.87 -9.37 0.61
C ALA A 125 -71.23 -7.93 0.19
N GLN A 126 -70.41 -7.33 -0.70
CA GLN A 126 -70.75 -6.00 -1.28
C GLN A 126 -72.05 -6.06 -2.11
N ALA A 127 -72.23 -7.11 -2.90
CA ALA A 127 -73.44 -7.31 -3.65
C ALA A 127 -74.67 -7.50 -2.74
N ASP A 128 -74.53 -8.28 -1.64
CA ASP A 128 -75.59 -8.43 -0.63
C ASP A 128 -75.93 -7.07 0.02
N LEU A 129 -74.94 -6.25 0.40
CA LEU A 129 -75.17 -4.91 0.93
C LEU A 129 -75.97 -4.02 -0.04
N ILE A 130 -75.64 -4.04 -1.37
CA ILE A 130 -76.37 -3.29 -2.38
C ILE A 130 -77.83 -3.77 -2.44
N GLN A 131 -78.08 -5.08 -2.37
CA GLN A 131 -79.39 -5.65 -2.30
C GLN A 131 -80.16 -5.16 -1.06
N GLN A 132 -79.57 -5.18 0.11
CA GLN A 132 -80.18 -4.68 1.35
C GLN A 132 -80.49 -3.16 1.31
N GLN A 133 -79.60 -2.38 0.69
CA GLN A 133 -79.83 -0.94 0.45
C GLN A 133 -81.03 -0.67 -0.42
N ALA A 134 -81.20 -1.46 -1.52
CA ALA A 134 -82.39 -1.34 -2.37
C ALA A 134 -83.71 -1.68 -1.63
N ASN A 135 -83.61 -2.75 -0.75
CA ASN A 135 -84.72 -3.11 0.13
C ASN A 135 -85.05 -1.97 1.14
N LEU A 136 -84.07 -1.33 1.70
CA LEU A 136 -84.25 -0.19 2.61
C LEU A 136 -84.86 1.00 1.93
N GLU A 137 -84.43 1.34 0.71
CA GLU A 137 -85.02 2.41 -0.09
C GLU A 137 -86.53 2.18 -0.35
N LYS A 138 -86.89 0.95 -0.74
CA LYS A 138 -88.30 0.54 -0.89
C LYS A 138 -89.07 0.71 0.41
N ALA A 139 -88.60 0.19 1.53
CA ALA A 139 -89.20 0.27 2.83
C ALA A 139 -89.33 1.73 3.34
N LYS A 140 -88.34 2.59 3.02
CA LYS A 140 -88.39 4.02 3.31
C LYS A 140 -89.48 4.72 2.55
N LEU A 141 -89.66 4.48 1.21
CA LEU A 141 -90.70 5.04 0.42
C LEU A 141 -92.09 4.62 0.94
N ASP A 142 -92.23 3.35 1.40
CA ASP A 142 -93.51 2.88 1.96
C ASP A 142 -93.77 3.49 3.35
N TYR A 143 -92.77 3.72 4.18
CA TYR A 143 -92.89 4.39 5.42
C TYR A 143 -93.20 5.89 5.28
N ASP A 144 -92.52 6.63 4.40
CA ASP A 144 -92.74 8.06 4.14
C ASP A 144 -94.18 8.28 3.57
N ARG A 145 -94.64 7.44 2.67
CA ARG A 145 -96.03 7.43 2.17
C ARG A 145 -97.01 7.16 3.31
N GLY A 146 -96.74 6.13 4.14
CA GLY A 146 -97.53 5.80 5.32
C GLY A 146 -97.64 6.96 6.35
N GLN A 147 -96.53 7.67 6.56
CA GLN A 147 -96.48 8.83 7.44
C GLN A 147 -97.41 9.99 6.94
N GLY A 148 -97.43 10.25 5.62
CA GLY A 148 -98.29 11.23 5.04
C GLY A 148 -99.77 10.84 5.23
N LEU A 149 -100.15 9.60 4.87
CA LEU A 149 -101.50 9.08 4.99
C LEU A 149 -101.97 9.04 6.46
N PHE A 150 -101.11 8.75 7.39
CA PHE A 150 -101.44 8.80 8.85
C PHE A 150 -101.64 10.24 9.36
N LYS A 151 -100.89 11.18 8.94
CA LYS A 151 -101.04 12.60 9.25
C LYS A 151 -102.39 13.14 8.71
N ASP A 152 -102.84 12.66 7.51
CA ASP A 152 -104.06 13.03 6.91
C ASP A 152 -105.29 12.22 7.46
N GLY A 153 -105.06 11.35 8.45
CA GLY A 153 -106.07 10.55 9.12
C GLY A 153 -106.65 9.42 8.26
N LEU A 154 -105.99 9.02 7.18
CA LEU A 154 -106.44 8.06 6.19
C LEU A 154 -106.09 6.60 6.50
N ILE A 155 -105.18 6.33 7.45
CA ILE A 155 -104.83 4.98 7.87
C ILE A 155 -104.84 4.85 9.43
N PRO A 156 -105.11 3.65 9.98
CA PRO A 156 -105.02 3.36 11.41
C PRO A 156 -103.56 3.41 11.92
N LYS A 157 -103.45 3.69 13.22
CA LYS A 157 -102.14 3.69 13.85
C LYS A 157 -101.40 2.34 13.76
N GLN A 158 -102.11 1.27 13.79
CA GLN A 158 -101.57 -0.11 13.66
C GLN A 158 -100.80 -0.27 12.36
N ASP A 159 -101.40 0.17 11.21
CA ASP A 159 -100.83 0.08 9.88
C ASP A 159 -99.59 0.96 9.74
N PHE A 160 -99.59 2.16 10.34
CA PHE A 160 -98.43 3.03 10.45
C PHE A 160 -97.30 2.39 11.24
N ASP A 161 -97.63 1.88 12.44
CA ASP A 161 -96.60 1.22 13.32
C ASP A 161 -96.03 -0.03 12.64
N GLN A 162 -96.78 -0.78 11.84
CA GLN A 162 -96.31 -1.91 11.07
C GLN A 162 -95.29 -1.47 9.98
N ARG A 163 -95.56 -0.38 9.26
CA ARG A 163 -94.62 0.19 8.25
C ARG A 163 -93.36 0.71 8.86
N LYS A 164 -93.50 1.36 10.02
CA LYS A 164 -92.34 1.84 10.81
C LYS A 164 -91.46 0.70 11.26
N THR A 165 -92.02 -0.35 11.88
CA THR A 165 -91.24 -1.52 12.27
C THR A 165 -90.61 -2.24 11.06
N GLY A 166 -91.24 -2.29 9.95
CA GLY A 166 -90.68 -2.81 8.69
C GLY A 166 -89.45 -1.98 8.24
N TYR A 167 -89.62 -0.67 8.25
CA TYR A 167 -88.48 0.22 7.93
C TYR A 167 -87.33 0.06 8.95
N ASP A 168 -87.55 0.09 10.24
CA ASP A 168 -86.57 -0.08 11.30
C ASP A 168 -85.81 -1.44 11.18
N ALA A 169 -86.57 -2.49 10.81
CA ALA A 169 -85.95 -3.81 10.57
C ALA A 169 -85.04 -3.83 9.35
N THR A 170 -85.39 -3.10 8.25
CA THR A 170 -84.52 -3.02 7.08
C THR A 170 -83.31 -2.12 7.34
N VAL A 171 -83.41 -1.11 8.15
CA VAL A 171 -82.25 -0.32 8.63
C VAL A 171 -81.22 -1.21 9.40
N ALA A 172 -81.76 -2.04 10.31
CA ALA A 172 -80.90 -2.99 11.05
C ALA A 172 -80.26 -4.04 10.13
N ALA A 173 -81.00 -4.50 9.09
CA ALA A 173 -80.42 -5.43 8.10
C ALA A 173 -79.27 -4.81 7.29
N VAL A 174 -79.40 -3.55 6.85
CA VAL A 174 -78.29 -2.82 6.17
C VAL A 174 -77.08 -2.66 7.06
N GLU A 175 -77.25 -2.27 8.33
CA GLU A 175 -76.14 -2.13 9.28
C GLU A 175 -75.46 -3.48 9.53
N SER A 176 -76.20 -4.58 9.62
CA SER A 176 -75.66 -5.92 9.72
C SER A 176 -74.83 -6.32 8.48
N SER A 177 -75.35 -6.08 7.26
CA SER A 177 -74.64 -6.32 6.00
C SER A 177 -73.39 -5.45 5.86
N ARG A 178 -73.47 -4.16 6.32
CA ARG A 178 -72.32 -3.26 6.34
C ARG A 178 -71.22 -3.78 7.28
N ALA A 179 -71.55 -4.25 8.48
CA ALA A 179 -70.63 -4.85 9.42
C ALA A 179 -69.95 -6.10 8.83
N ARG A 180 -70.74 -6.93 8.11
CA ARG A 180 -70.21 -8.10 7.38
C ARG A 180 -69.21 -7.72 6.31
N VAL A 181 -69.51 -6.71 5.48
CA VAL A 181 -68.59 -6.18 4.45
C VAL A 181 -67.27 -5.70 5.10
N LEU A 182 -67.36 -4.98 6.21
CA LEU A 182 -66.16 -4.51 6.94
C LEU A 182 -65.32 -5.67 7.47
N SER A 183 -65.96 -6.71 8.03
CA SER A 183 -65.28 -7.91 8.53
C SER A 183 -64.56 -8.65 7.42
N LEU A 184 -65.22 -8.85 6.26
CA LEU A 184 -64.64 -9.57 5.12
C LEU A 184 -63.53 -8.75 4.45
N LYS A 185 -63.66 -7.41 4.46
CA LYS A 185 -62.60 -6.51 4.03
C LYS A 185 -61.35 -6.70 4.91
N ALA A 186 -61.47 -6.69 6.23
CA ALA A 186 -60.40 -6.92 7.15
C ALA A 186 -59.77 -8.31 6.93
N GLN A 187 -60.57 -9.34 6.69
CA GLN A 187 -60.09 -10.68 6.37
C GLN A 187 -59.30 -10.72 5.06
N MET A 188 -59.76 -10.04 4.01
CA MET A 188 -59.03 -9.90 2.76
C MET A 188 -57.67 -9.19 2.95
N GLU A 189 -57.66 -8.09 3.72
CA GLU A 189 -56.42 -7.36 4.05
C GLU A 189 -55.45 -8.22 4.84
N MET A 190 -55.90 -9.00 5.81
CA MET A 190 -55.08 -9.99 6.53
C MET A 190 -54.44 -11.00 5.58
N THR A 191 -55.24 -11.59 4.68
CA THR A 191 -54.74 -12.58 3.71
C THR A 191 -53.75 -11.97 2.73
N ARG A 192 -53.97 -10.70 2.33
CA ARG A 192 -53.03 -9.93 1.52
C ARG A 192 -51.70 -9.64 2.24
N ALA A 193 -51.75 -9.32 3.56
CA ALA A 193 -50.56 -9.14 4.38
C ALA A 193 -49.76 -10.45 4.48
N GLN A 194 -50.45 -11.60 4.62
CA GLN A 194 -49.80 -12.92 4.61
C GLN A 194 -49.12 -13.23 3.28
N LEU A 195 -49.73 -12.89 2.14
CA LEU A 195 -49.08 -12.99 0.83
C LEU A 195 -47.82 -12.14 0.75
N ASN A 196 -47.86 -10.89 1.21
CA ASN A 196 -46.69 -9.99 1.24
C ASN A 196 -45.54 -10.56 2.12
N GLN A 197 -45.88 -11.17 3.24
CA GLN A 197 -44.91 -11.87 4.09
C GLN A 197 -44.26 -13.05 3.33
N SER A 198 -45.07 -13.88 2.64
CA SER A 198 -44.56 -14.99 1.82
C SER A 198 -43.65 -14.49 0.69
N LYS A 199 -43.98 -13.37 0.06
CA LYS A 199 -43.15 -12.71 -0.96
C LYS A 199 -41.83 -12.25 -0.39
N ALA A 200 -41.80 -11.67 0.81
CA ALA A 200 -40.54 -11.26 1.51
C ALA A 200 -39.66 -12.46 1.81
N VAL A 201 -40.21 -13.58 2.25
CA VAL A 201 -39.49 -14.83 2.45
C VAL A 201 -38.87 -15.36 1.15
N LEU A 202 -39.61 -15.25 0.02
CA LEU A 202 -39.07 -15.64 -1.30
C LEU A 202 -37.87 -14.80 -1.71
N VAL A 203 -37.87 -13.49 -1.42
CA VAL A 203 -36.72 -12.63 -1.70
C VAL A 203 -35.50 -13.10 -0.89
N HIS A 204 -35.70 -13.44 0.37
CA HIS A 204 -34.64 -13.96 1.23
C HIS A 204 -34.06 -15.30 0.72
N THR A 205 -34.92 -16.26 0.34
CA THR A 205 -34.47 -17.55 -0.19
C THR A 205 -33.77 -17.42 -1.53
N LYS A 206 -34.19 -16.49 -2.39
CA LYS A 206 -33.52 -16.15 -3.64
C LYS A 206 -32.16 -15.52 -3.41
N ASP A 207 -32.00 -14.68 -2.38
CA ASP A 207 -30.70 -14.11 -2.00
C ASP A 207 -29.72 -15.21 -1.56
N ILE A 208 -30.19 -16.18 -0.76
CA ILE A 208 -29.38 -17.33 -0.38
C ILE A 208 -28.95 -18.13 -1.61
N LEU A 209 -29.87 -18.40 -2.54
CA LEU A 209 -29.57 -19.10 -3.79
C LEU A 209 -28.55 -18.30 -4.63
N SER A 210 -28.67 -16.98 -4.71
CA SER A 210 -27.75 -16.14 -5.49
C SER A 210 -26.31 -16.22 -4.95
N LYS A 211 -26.14 -16.39 -3.63
CA LYS A 211 -24.85 -16.52 -2.94
C LYS A 211 -24.14 -17.85 -3.21
N THR A 212 -24.79 -18.82 -3.84
CA THR A 212 -24.15 -20.07 -4.29
C THR A 212 -23.43 -19.93 -5.64
N THR A 213 -23.65 -18.83 -6.36
CA THR A 213 -22.98 -18.53 -7.63
C THR A 213 -22.07 -17.32 -7.43
N TYR A 214 -20.79 -17.52 -7.58
CA TYR A 214 -19.81 -16.45 -7.40
C TYR A 214 -19.50 -15.79 -8.74
N THR A 215 -19.65 -14.48 -8.77
CA THR A 215 -19.37 -13.66 -9.95
C THR A 215 -18.31 -12.62 -9.67
N SER A 216 -17.58 -12.21 -10.69
CA SER A 216 -16.54 -11.19 -10.55
C SER A 216 -17.15 -9.80 -10.29
N PRO A 217 -16.73 -9.09 -9.23
CA PRO A 217 -17.13 -7.70 -8.98
C PRO A 217 -16.34 -6.68 -9.81
N ILE A 218 -15.16 -7.08 -10.36
CA ILE A 218 -14.23 -6.21 -11.09
C ILE A 218 -13.82 -6.84 -12.43
N ASN A 219 -13.25 -6.02 -13.32
CA ASN A 219 -12.51 -6.52 -14.47
C ASN A 219 -11.06 -6.78 -14.03
N GLY A 220 -10.43 -7.83 -14.52
CA GLY A 220 -9.04 -8.12 -14.16
C GLY A 220 -8.61 -9.55 -14.48
N ILE A 221 -7.73 -10.09 -13.66
CA ILE A 221 -7.24 -11.47 -13.77
C ILE A 221 -7.45 -12.22 -12.45
N VAL A 222 -7.57 -13.53 -12.53
CA VAL A 222 -7.52 -14.41 -11.36
C VAL A 222 -6.06 -14.56 -10.95
N SER A 223 -5.67 -13.89 -9.87
CA SER A 223 -4.26 -13.88 -9.43
C SER A 223 -3.92 -15.04 -8.49
N TYR A 224 -4.90 -15.58 -7.77
CA TYR A 224 -4.69 -16.71 -6.87
C TYR A 224 -5.98 -17.50 -6.68
N LEU A 225 -5.92 -18.84 -6.81
CA LEU A 225 -7.05 -19.76 -6.72
C LEU A 225 -6.66 -21.01 -5.92
N PRO A 226 -6.68 -21.00 -4.58
CA PRO A 226 -6.27 -22.14 -3.76
C PRO A 226 -7.30 -23.26 -3.67
N VAL A 227 -8.58 -22.97 -3.93
CA VAL A 227 -9.67 -23.91 -3.76
C VAL A 227 -9.75 -24.97 -4.87
N ARG A 228 -10.29 -26.12 -4.54
CA ARG A 228 -10.41 -27.26 -5.45
C ARG A 228 -11.87 -27.72 -5.61
N LEU A 229 -12.13 -28.35 -6.76
CA LEU A 229 -13.41 -28.98 -7.01
C LEU A 229 -13.72 -30.03 -5.92
N GLY A 230 -14.94 -29.99 -5.41
CA GLY A 230 -15.36 -30.90 -4.32
C GLY A 230 -14.98 -30.46 -2.91
N GLU A 231 -14.24 -29.37 -2.76
CA GLU A 231 -13.89 -28.81 -1.45
C GLU A 231 -15.11 -28.20 -0.76
N TYR A 232 -15.19 -28.38 0.56
CA TYR A 232 -16.27 -27.81 1.37
C TYR A 232 -15.83 -26.45 1.91
N VAL A 233 -16.64 -25.43 1.67
CA VAL A 233 -16.36 -24.04 2.06
C VAL A 233 -17.33 -23.55 3.13
N VAL A 234 -16.83 -22.65 3.99
CA VAL A 234 -17.55 -22.16 5.17
C VAL A 234 -17.48 -20.64 5.19
N PRO A 235 -18.59 -19.92 5.30
CA PRO A 235 -18.58 -18.47 5.38
C PRO A 235 -18.09 -17.94 6.73
N GLY A 236 -17.41 -16.80 6.71
CA GLY A 236 -17.43 -15.86 7.82
C GLY A 236 -16.50 -16.06 9.00
N ILE A 237 -15.56 -17.00 9.00
CA ILE A 237 -14.51 -17.01 10.02
C ILE A 237 -13.26 -16.38 9.41
N GLN A 238 -12.94 -15.14 9.83
CA GLN A 238 -11.68 -14.48 9.43
C GLN A 238 -10.51 -15.43 9.75
N ASN A 239 -9.68 -15.68 8.72
CA ASN A 239 -8.50 -16.56 8.78
C ASN A 239 -8.77 -18.08 8.91
N ALA A 240 -9.98 -18.56 8.68
CA ALA A 240 -10.20 -20.00 8.49
C ALA A 240 -9.89 -20.38 7.02
N ASN A 241 -9.10 -21.43 6.84
CA ASN A 241 -8.65 -21.93 5.53
C ASN A 241 -9.80 -22.32 4.57
N GLY A 242 -11.05 -22.35 5.00
CA GLY A 242 -12.21 -22.71 4.19
C GLY A 242 -13.07 -21.53 3.72
N SER A 243 -12.75 -20.29 4.09
CA SER A 243 -13.58 -19.13 3.71
C SER A 243 -13.04 -18.35 2.52
N PHE A 244 -11.75 -18.45 2.23
CA PHE A 244 -11.10 -17.76 1.12
C PHE A 244 -11.18 -18.60 -0.16
N LEU A 245 -11.71 -18.03 -1.24
CA LEU A 245 -11.92 -18.75 -2.51
C LEU A 245 -10.88 -18.37 -3.55
N MET A 246 -10.70 -17.08 -3.81
CA MET A 246 -9.73 -16.59 -4.80
C MET A 246 -9.44 -15.10 -4.63
N THR A 247 -8.33 -14.66 -5.21
CA THR A 247 -8.01 -13.23 -5.37
C THR A 247 -8.15 -12.83 -6.83
N LEU A 248 -8.87 -11.74 -7.06
CA LEU A 248 -9.01 -11.08 -8.36
C LEU A 248 -8.22 -9.78 -8.33
N SER A 249 -7.44 -9.52 -9.37
CA SER A 249 -6.54 -8.36 -9.44
C SER A 249 -6.78 -7.58 -10.72
N ASP A 250 -6.95 -6.27 -10.58
CA ASP A 250 -6.99 -5.36 -11.72
C ASP A 250 -5.56 -4.93 -12.07
N MET A 251 -5.07 -5.40 -13.22
CA MET A 251 -3.72 -5.12 -13.71
C MET A 251 -3.67 -3.92 -14.67
N SER A 252 -4.73 -3.15 -14.82
CA SER A 252 -4.73 -1.93 -15.63
C SER A 252 -3.77 -0.87 -15.08
N VAL A 253 -3.62 -0.81 -13.78
CA VAL A 253 -2.65 0.04 -13.08
C VAL A 253 -1.81 -0.82 -12.15
N VAL A 254 -0.53 -0.91 -12.45
CA VAL A 254 0.44 -1.70 -11.68
C VAL A 254 1.26 -0.78 -10.79
N THR A 255 1.45 -1.18 -9.56
CA THR A 255 2.28 -0.47 -8.58
C THR A 255 3.43 -1.35 -8.11
N SER A 256 4.53 -0.72 -7.74
CA SER A 256 5.61 -1.34 -6.98
C SER A 256 5.51 -0.87 -5.53
N GLU A 257 5.21 -1.79 -4.62
CA GLU A 257 5.17 -1.53 -3.18
C GLU A 257 6.53 -1.86 -2.59
N VAL A 258 7.32 -0.82 -2.28
CA VAL A 258 8.69 -0.97 -1.79
C VAL A 258 8.81 -0.59 -0.32
N LYS A 259 9.79 -1.18 0.36
CA LYS A 259 10.09 -0.93 1.77
C LYS A 259 11.31 -0.02 1.86
N VAL A 260 11.13 1.18 2.36
CA VAL A 260 12.16 2.20 2.55
C VAL A 260 12.54 2.27 4.01
N ASP A 261 13.84 2.30 4.28
CA ASP A 261 14.40 2.42 5.64
C ASP A 261 13.99 3.73 6.34
N GLU A 262 13.88 3.71 7.67
CA GLU A 262 13.52 4.86 8.51
C GLU A 262 14.45 6.06 8.30
N THR A 263 15.72 5.83 7.98
CA THR A 263 16.71 6.90 7.75
C THR A 263 16.50 7.62 6.42
N ASP A 264 15.98 6.91 5.40
CA ASP A 264 15.85 7.41 4.04
C ASP A 264 14.45 7.99 3.76
N ILE A 265 13.41 7.52 4.48
CA ILE A 265 12.00 7.93 4.26
C ILE A 265 11.79 9.44 4.44
N VAL A 266 12.60 10.09 5.27
CA VAL A 266 12.53 11.53 5.55
C VAL A 266 12.71 12.37 4.26
N ASN A 267 13.45 11.83 3.27
CA ASN A 267 13.74 12.48 2.00
C ASN A 267 12.75 12.11 0.89
N VAL A 268 11.88 11.11 1.12
CA VAL A 268 10.90 10.65 0.13
C VAL A 268 9.63 11.48 0.24
N ARG A 269 9.10 11.93 -0.90
CA ARG A 269 7.87 12.74 -1.02
C ARG A 269 6.98 12.22 -2.14
N ILE A 270 5.67 12.38 -1.97
CA ILE A 270 4.69 12.07 -3.00
C ILE A 270 4.95 12.93 -4.24
N GLY A 271 4.85 12.31 -5.42
CA GLY A 271 5.07 12.95 -6.72
C GLY A 271 6.51 12.85 -7.24
N GLN A 272 7.46 12.35 -6.46
CA GLN A 272 8.85 12.13 -6.93
C GLN A 272 8.89 11.05 -8.00
N ASP A 273 9.77 11.26 -8.99
CA ASP A 273 10.03 10.28 -10.04
C ASP A 273 10.87 9.12 -9.50
N ALA A 274 10.56 7.92 -9.96
CA ALA A 274 11.27 6.71 -9.61
C ALA A 274 11.56 5.87 -10.84
N ASP A 275 12.72 5.25 -10.85
CA ASP A 275 13.13 4.26 -11.83
C ASP A 275 12.97 2.87 -11.19
N VAL A 276 12.02 2.07 -11.70
CA VAL A 276 11.69 0.75 -11.16
C VAL A 276 12.22 -0.33 -12.10
N THR A 277 12.95 -1.27 -11.55
CA THR A 277 13.37 -2.50 -12.24
C THR A 277 12.61 -3.68 -11.65
N ILE A 278 12.15 -4.57 -12.52
CA ILE A 278 11.46 -5.82 -12.14
C ILE A 278 12.43 -6.96 -12.43
N ASP A 279 12.72 -7.78 -11.44
CA ASP A 279 13.74 -8.82 -11.52
C ASP A 279 13.41 -9.88 -12.61
N ALA A 280 12.11 -10.11 -12.84
CA ALA A 280 11.64 -11.02 -13.89
C ALA A 280 11.81 -10.46 -15.32
N VAL A 281 12.13 -9.15 -15.49
CA VAL A 281 12.30 -8.50 -16.80
C VAL A 281 13.64 -7.78 -16.83
N PRO A 282 14.76 -8.52 -16.94
CA PRO A 282 16.09 -7.94 -16.84
C PRO A 282 16.36 -6.94 -17.99
N GLY A 283 17.09 -5.89 -17.68
CA GLY A 283 17.52 -4.88 -18.66
C GLY A 283 16.48 -3.82 -19.02
N LYS A 284 15.26 -3.88 -18.48
CA LYS A 284 14.25 -2.82 -18.65
C LYS A 284 14.06 -2.02 -17.37
N VAL A 285 14.01 -0.70 -17.53
CA VAL A 285 13.72 0.25 -16.45
C VAL A 285 12.37 0.89 -16.75
N PHE A 286 11.46 0.76 -15.80
CA PHE A 286 10.12 1.34 -15.90
C PHE A 286 10.09 2.66 -15.12
N LYS A 287 9.57 3.69 -15.76
CA LYS A 287 9.36 4.99 -15.10
C LYS A 287 8.10 4.91 -14.23
N GLY A 288 8.18 5.45 -13.04
CA GLY A 288 7.07 5.53 -12.12
C GLY A 288 7.11 6.81 -11.30
N LYS A 289 6.06 7.02 -10.53
CA LYS A 289 5.96 8.13 -9.57
C LYS A 289 5.53 7.60 -8.22
N VAL A 290 6.07 8.20 -7.16
CA VAL A 290 5.62 7.93 -5.79
C VAL A 290 4.21 8.48 -5.63
N THR A 291 3.24 7.60 -5.37
CA THR A 291 1.82 7.96 -5.20
C THR A 291 1.37 7.90 -3.76
N GLU A 292 1.96 7.03 -2.95
CA GLU A 292 1.59 6.86 -1.54
C GLU A 292 2.82 6.59 -0.67
N ILE A 293 2.80 7.12 0.55
CA ILE A 293 3.79 6.85 1.59
C ILE A 293 3.04 6.41 2.83
N GLY A 294 3.31 5.20 3.30
CA GLY A 294 2.70 4.65 4.51
C GLY A 294 3.11 5.43 5.75
N SER A 295 2.15 5.75 6.58
CA SER A 295 2.37 6.48 7.85
C SER A 295 2.82 5.56 9.00
N GLN A 296 2.67 4.24 8.83
CA GLN A 296 3.02 3.24 9.84
C GLN A 296 4.29 2.50 9.45
N ALA A 297 5.22 2.41 10.40
CA ALA A 297 6.41 1.59 10.24
C ALA A 297 6.05 0.09 10.30
N VAL A 298 6.63 -0.69 9.41
CA VAL A 298 6.54 -2.14 9.38
C VAL A 298 7.85 -2.69 9.94
N LEU A 299 7.76 -3.52 10.95
CA LEU A 299 8.93 -4.19 11.52
C LEU A 299 9.51 -5.17 10.48
N ARG A 300 10.82 -5.09 10.27
CA ARG A 300 11.54 -6.06 9.43
C ARG A 300 11.65 -7.38 10.20
N SER A 301 10.60 -8.23 10.14
CA SER A 301 10.69 -9.56 10.72
C SER A 301 11.69 -10.40 9.90
N SER A 302 12.80 -10.75 10.49
CA SER A 302 13.64 -11.84 10.00
C SER A 302 12.83 -13.12 10.14
N GLY A 303 12.42 -13.75 9.03
CA GLY A 303 11.53 -14.89 8.96
C GLY A 303 12.11 -16.19 9.53
N LEU A 304 12.30 -16.24 10.84
CA LEU A 304 12.50 -17.45 11.62
C LEU A 304 11.83 -17.23 12.98
N ALA A 305 10.56 -17.63 13.03
CA ALA A 305 9.85 -17.78 14.28
C ALA A 305 10.46 -18.96 15.05
N THR A 306 11.39 -18.69 15.95
CA THR A 306 11.74 -19.59 17.02
C THR A 306 12.02 -18.78 18.28
N THR A 307 11.11 -18.98 19.26
CA THR A 307 11.23 -18.73 20.69
C THR A 307 11.77 -17.37 21.14
N GLN A 308 10.90 -16.68 21.86
CA GLN A 308 11.16 -15.57 22.76
C GLN A 308 12.56 -15.63 23.39
N THR A 309 13.39 -14.69 23.01
CA THR A 309 14.44 -14.20 23.90
C THR A 309 14.41 -12.68 23.82
N THR A 310 13.93 -12.07 24.88
CA THR A 310 13.99 -10.65 25.19
C THR A 310 15.44 -10.23 25.27
N THR A 311 15.99 -9.77 24.15
CA THR A 311 17.19 -8.95 24.14
C THR A 311 16.88 -7.78 23.21
N SER A 312 17.07 -6.57 23.73
CA SER A 312 16.81 -5.29 23.08
C SER A 312 17.67 -5.10 21.81
N ASN A 313 17.29 -5.78 20.73
CA ASN A 313 17.81 -5.45 19.42
C ASN A 313 16.87 -4.40 18.84
N GLN A 314 17.42 -3.27 18.50
CA GLN A 314 16.79 -2.21 17.72
C GLN A 314 16.30 -2.84 16.41
N GLU A 315 15.02 -3.23 16.37
CA GLU A 315 14.41 -3.80 15.17
C GLU A 315 14.38 -2.72 14.10
N ALA A 316 14.99 -3.01 12.96
CA ALA A 316 14.96 -2.10 11.82
C ALA A 316 13.52 -1.88 11.37
N LYS A 317 13.15 -0.62 11.19
CA LYS A 317 11.81 -0.20 10.79
C LYS A 317 11.83 0.25 9.34
N ASP A 318 10.96 -0.34 8.55
CA ASP A 318 10.75 0.05 7.16
C ASP A 318 9.41 0.76 7.01
N PHE A 319 9.33 1.69 6.05
CA PHE A 319 8.09 2.33 5.65
C PHE A 319 7.68 1.88 4.26
N LYS A 320 6.39 1.62 4.11
CA LYS A 320 5.81 1.26 2.83
C LYS A 320 5.75 2.49 1.91
N VAL A 321 6.31 2.39 0.71
CA VAL A 321 6.18 3.39 -0.34
C VAL A 321 5.61 2.74 -1.58
N VAL A 322 4.58 3.35 -2.17
CA VAL A 322 3.93 2.87 -3.39
C VAL A 322 4.37 3.73 -4.57
N VAL A 323 4.93 3.09 -5.57
CA VAL A 323 5.34 3.70 -6.82
C VAL A 323 4.45 3.18 -7.94
N THR A 324 3.66 4.04 -8.56
CA THR A 324 2.81 3.69 -9.70
C THR A 324 3.63 3.72 -10.99
N LEU A 325 3.60 2.63 -11.75
CA LEU A 325 4.30 2.51 -13.03
C LEU A 325 3.53 3.20 -14.15
N ALA A 326 4.22 3.95 -14.99
CA ALA A 326 3.59 4.68 -16.11
C ALA A 326 3.15 3.74 -17.24
N ASN A 327 3.97 2.76 -17.59
CA ASN A 327 3.71 1.79 -18.66
C ASN A 327 4.14 0.40 -18.18
N PRO A 328 3.28 -0.30 -17.42
CA PRO A 328 3.59 -1.66 -17.00
C PRO A 328 3.65 -2.60 -18.22
N PRO A 329 4.51 -3.62 -18.22
CA PRO A 329 4.49 -4.63 -19.27
C PRO A 329 3.28 -5.56 -19.11
N ASP A 330 2.74 -6.07 -20.24
CA ASP A 330 1.50 -6.87 -20.27
C ASP A 330 1.60 -8.20 -19.48
N ASN A 331 2.81 -8.72 -19.26
CA ASN A 331 3.04 -10.03 -18.63
C ASN A 331 3.51 -9.95 -17.16
N VAL A 332 3.25 -8.83 -16.47
CA VAL A 332 3.61 -8.71 -15.06
C VAL A 332 2.59 -9.43 -14.19
N ARG A 333 3.10 -10.25 -13.28
CA ARG A 333 2.29 -10.93 -12.28
C ARG A 333 2.45 -10.27 -10.92
N PRO A 334 1.39 -10.20 -10.10
CA PRO A 334 1.50 -9.78 -8.71
C PRO A 334 2.50 -10.64 -7.95
N GLY A 335 3.25 -10.04 -7.02
CA GLY A 335 4.25 -10.74 -6.21
C GLY A 335 5.65 -10.82 -6.82
N LEU A 336 5.89 -10.34 -8.04
CA LEU A 336 7.24 -10.25 -8.61
C LEU A 336 8.08 -9.24 -7.83
N SER A 337 9.35 -9.59 -7.57
CA SER A 337 10.30 -8.71 -6.89
C SER A 337 10.65 -7.50 -7.75
N THR A 338 10.75 -6.35 -7.10
CA THR A 338 11.11 -5.08 -7.73
C THR A 338 12.14 -4.33 -6.92
N THR A 339 12.93 -3.50 -7.62
CA THR A 339 13.81 -2.53 -7.00
C THR A 339 13.48 -1.15 -7.55
N ALA A 340 13.08 -0.22 -6.69
CA ALA A 340 12.81 1.16 -7.04
C ALA A 340 13.98 2.08 -6.63
N LYS A 341 14.41 2.93 -7.54
CA LYS A 341 15.35 4.03 -7.29
C LYS A 341 14.57 5.35 -7.34
N ILE A 342 14.21 5.85 -6.17
CA ILE A 342 13.41 7.07 -6.00
C ILE A 342 14.34 8.27 -6.03
N LYS A 343 14.10 9.23 -6.90
CA LYS A 343 14.87 10.48 -7.00
C LYS A 343 14.38 11.45 -5.94
N THR A 344 15.19 11.61 -4.88
CA THR A 344 14.80 12.43 -3.73
C THR A 344 15.17 13.89 -3.90
N ALA A 345 16.31 14.17 -4.56
CA ALA A 345 16.74 15.53 -4.87
C ALA A 345 17.58 15.54 -6.15
N GLU A 346 17.48 16.61 -6.91
CA GLU A 346 18.31 16.92 -8.07
C GLU A 346 18.82 18.35 -7.95
N LYS A 347 20.14 18.52 -8.09
CA LYS A 347 20.78 19.83 -8.14
C LYS A 347 21.65 19.95 -9.37
N LYS A 348 21.62 21.10 -10.01
CA LYS A 348 22.41 21.42 -11.19
C LYS A 348 23.58 22.31 -10.81
N ASP A 349 24.66 22.24 -11.61
CA ASP A 349 25.87 23.07 -11.48
C ASP A 349 26.52 22.99 -10.09
N VAL A 350 26.64 21.80 -9.53
CA VAL A 350 27.20 21.59 -8.20
C VAL A 350 28.66 21.17 -8.22
N VAL A 351 29.40 21.59 -7.22
CA VAL A 351 30.76 21.07 -6.97
C VAL A 351 30.60 19.71 -6.29
N ALA A 352 30.98 18.64 -6.98
CA ALA A 352 30.87 17.29 -6.47
C ALA A 352 32.26 16.62 -6.39
N ILE A 353 32.40 15.76 -5.39
CA ILE A 353 33.59 14.94 -5.18
C ILE A 353 33.18 13.48 -4.98
N PRO A 354 34.04 12.51 -5.35
CA PRO A 354 33.80 11.10 -5.01
C PRO A 354 33.67 10.93 -3.49
N ILE A 355 32.64 10.17 -3.05
CA ILE A 355 32.38 9.92 -1.62
C ILE A 355 33.62 9.39 -0.89
N GLN A 356 34.46 8.63 -1.61
CA GLN A 356 35.72 8.07 -1.09
C GLN A 356 36.75 9.13 -0.67
N ALA A 357 36.67 10.34 -1.19
CA ALA A 357 37.57 11.45 -0.85
C ALA A 357 37.21 12.11 0.50
N LEU A 358 36.00 11.87 1.01
CA LEU A 358 35.55 12.45 2.27
C LEU A 358 36.21 11.72 3.45
N ALA A 359 36.94 12.46 4.27
CA ALA A 359 37.58 11.96 5.48
C ALA A 359 36.98 12.60 6.72
N VAL A 360 36.88 11.82 7.79
CA VAL A 360 36.41 12.29 9.10
C VAL A 360 37.60 12.32 10.03
N ARG A 361 37.78 13.43 10.76
CA ARG A 361 38.86 13.61 11.73
C ARG A 361 38.33 14.14 13.05
N SER A 362 38.96 13.69 14.13
CA SER A 362 38.66 14.23 15.44
C SER A 362 39.11 15.71 15.53
N ARG A 363 38.32 16.54 16.15
CA ARG A 363 38.66 17.94 16.40
C ARG A 363 39.96 18.10 17.14
N LYS A 364 40.28 17.20 18.11
CA LYS A 364 41.53 17.20 18.88
C LYS A 364 42.76 17.00 17.98
N ASP A 365 42.66 16.08 17.00
CA ASP A 365 43.77 15.84 16.06
C ASP A 365 44.01 17.07 15.15
N LEU A 366 42.94 17.79 14.78
CA LEU A 366 43.03 19.00 13.98
C LEU A 366 43.62 20.17 14.77
N GLU A 367 43.25 20.36 16.04
CA GLU A 367 43.80 21.40 16.91
C GLU A 367 45.28 21.17 17.19
N GLU A 368 45.70 19.92 17.41
CA GLU A 368 47.11 19.57 17.55
C GLU A 368 47.89 19.85 16.25
N ALA A 369 47.32 19.52 15.10
CA ALA A 369 47.94 19.80 13.81
C ALA A 369 48.07 21.32 13.57
N VAL A 370 47.08 22.14 13.93
CA VAL A 370 47.11 23.60 13.83
C VAL A 370 48.16 24.18 14.78
N LYS A 371 48.29 23.69 16.02
CA LYS A 371 49.31 24.12 16.98
C LYS A 371 50.69 23.81 16.47
N ASN A 372 50.91 22.62 15.89
CA ASN A 372 52.20 22.20 15.33
C ASN A 372 52.58 22.99 14.06
N ALA A 373 51.60 23.30 13.20
CA ALA A 373 51.78 24.11 11.99
C ALA A 373 52.16 25.58 12.35
N LYS A 374 51.54 26.18 13.38
CA LYS A 374 51.88 27.51 13.90
C LYS A 374 53.29 27.55 14.49
N LYS A 375 53.77 26.47 15.11
CA LYS A 375 55.13 26.37 15.67
C LYS A 375 56.19 26.32 14.58
N ASN A 376 55.86 25.83 13.39
CA ASN A 376 56.75 25.68 12.23
C ASN A 376 56.62 26.80 11.17
N GLY A 377 55.96 27.91 11.49
CA GLY A 377 55.85 29.09 10.61
C GLY A 377 55.00 28.93 9.34
N ASN A 378 54.20 27.90 9.21
CA ASN A 378 53.38 27.61 8.05
C ASN A 378 51.91 27.92 8.37
N VAL A 379 51.38 29.06 7.93
CA VAL A 379 50.05 29.58 8.29
C VAL A 379 49.07 29.31 7.13
N THR A 380 48.68 28.05 6.93
CA THR A 380 47.72 27.76 5.85
C THR A 380 46.57 26.79 6.28
N LEU A 381 46.46 26.49 7.57
CA LEU A 381 45.34 25.67 8.07
C LEU A 381 44.20 26.57 8.53
N ALA A 382 43.03 26.44 7.89
CA ALA A 382 41.79 27.08 8.36
C ALA A 382 41.43 26.51 9.76
N ALA A 383 41.14 27.41 10.70
CA ALA A 383 40.70 27.02 12.04
C ALA A 383 39.38 26.20 11.94
N PRO A 384 39.27 25.11 12.74
CA PRO A 384 38.01 24.35 12.76
C PRO A 384 36.84 25.23 13.20
N PRO A 385 35.62 25.05 12.65
CA PRO A 385 34.46 25.83 13.05
C PRO A 385 34.13 25.64 14.54
N PRO A 386 33.49 26.65 15.19
CA PRO A 386 33.22 26.62 16.63
C PRO A 386 32.27 25.46 16.99
N PRO A 387 32.39 24.87 18.22
CA PRO A 387 31.56 23.73 18.61
C PRO A 387 30.11 24.13 18.79
N ALA A 388 29.19 23.33 18.21
CA ALA A 388 27.79 23.36 18.60
C ALA A 388 27.59 22.50 19.85
N ALA A 389 26.95 23.05 20.87
CA ALA A 389 26.84 22.46 22.20
C ALA A 389 26.11 21.10 22.22
N GLY A 390 26.65 20.08 22.85
CA GLY A 390 25.89 19.05 23.55
C GLY A 390 25.87 17.62 23.02
N ASP A 391 26.65 17.22 21.98
CA ASP A 391 26.55 15.86 21.44
C ASP A 391 27.96 15.21 21.22
N PRO A 392 28.31 14.01 21.78
CA PRO A 392 29.60 13.41 21.61
C PRO A 392 30.00 13.02 20.17
N LYS A 393 29.03 12.90 19.26
CA LYS A 393 29.28 12.75 17.81
C LYS A 393 29.76 14.04 17.12
N LYS A 394 29.73 15.18 17.78
CA LYS A 394 30.12 16.50 17.25
C LYS A 394 31.60 16.82 17.39
N ASP A 395 32.42 15.92 17.97
CA ASP A 395 33.85 16.05 17.95
C ASP A 395 34.52 15.62 16.63
N GLU A 396 33.73 15.11 15.69
CA GLU A 396 34.20 14.69 14.37
C GLU A 396 33.94 15.80 13.34
N VAL A 397 34.97 16.15 12.59
CA VAL A 397 34.91 17.13 11.51
C VAL A 397 35.08 16.41 10.18
N GLN A 398 34.10 16.59 9.29
CA GLN A 398 34.20 16.13 7.93
C GLN A 398 35.06 17.08 7.10
N GLY A 399 35.92 16.53 6.25
CA GLY A 399 36.79 17.33 5.41
C GLY A 399 37.44 16.51 4.32
N VAL A 400 38.21 17.18 3.49
CA VAL A 400 38.92 16.60 2.36
C VAL A 400 40.39 16.98 2.44
N PHE A 401 41.25 16.10 1.99
CA PHE A 401 42.68 16.41 1.86
C PHE A 401 42.94 17.06 0.50
N VAL A 402 43.29 18.33 0.52
CA VAL A 402 43.67 19.10 -0.69
C VAL A 402 45.18 19.03 -0.84
N VAL A 403 45.64 18.73 -2.03
CA VAL A 403 47.07 18.63 -2.34
C VAL A 403 47.61 19.99 -2.76
N ASN A 404 48.53 20.50 -1.95
CA ASN A 404 49.30 21.71 -2.22
C ASN A 404 50.74 21.34 -2.49
N GLY A 405 51.12 21.13 -3.76
CA GLY A 405 52.45 20.67 -4.14
C GLY A 405 52.76 19.26 -3.66
N LYS A 406 53.62 19.08 -2.63
CA LYS A 406 53.97 17.76 -2.06
C LYS A 406 53.34 17.49 -0.71
N LYS A 407 52.42 18.33 -0.24
CA LYS A 407 51.77 18.18 1.06
C LYS A 407 50.24 18.08 0.91
N ALA A 408 49.62 17.26 1.76
CA ALA A 408 48.17 17.15 1.85
C ALA A 408 47.65 17.96 3.05
N ALA A 409 46.91 19.02 2.78
CA ALA A 409 46.28 19.87 3.80
C ALA A 409 44.83 19.42 4.00
N PHE A 410 44.43 19.16 5.27
CA PHE A 410 43.04 18.87 5.59
C PHE A 410 42.20 20.15 5.55
N ARG A 411 41.15 20.18 4.73
CA ARG A 411 40.23 21.30 4.64
C ARG A 411 38.86 20.84 5.08
N PRO A 412 38.26 21.40 6.14
CA PRO A 412 36.92 21.15 6.55
C PRO A 412 35.95 21.53 5.44
N VAL A 413 34.94 20.70 5.19
CA VAL A 413 33.90 20.93 4.15
C VAL A 413 32.50 20.73 4.72
N GLU A 414 31.55 21.48 4.18
CA GLU A 414 30.12 21.23 4.41
C GLU A 414 29.58 20.45 3.22
N THR A 415 28.95 19.31 3.49
CA THR A 415 28.35 18.43 2.48
C THR A 415 26.89 18.80 2.23
N GLY A 416 26.44 18.62 1.00
CA GLY A 416 25.05 18.77 0.59
C GLY A 416 24.38 17.43 0.29
N ILE A 417 23.75 17.32 -0.90
CA ILE A 417 23.10 16.07 -1.31
C ILE A 417 24.14 15.00 -1.68
N SER A 418 23.83 13.74 -1.35
CA SER A 418 24.65 12.58 -1.70
C SER A 418 24.03 11.85 -2.88
N GLY A 419 24.80 11.69 -3.94
CA GLY A 419 24.48 10.83 -5.08
C GLY A 419 24.94 9.39 -4.82
N ILE A 420 25.04 8.60 -5.89
CA ILE A 420 25.47 7.18 -5.82
C ILE A 420 26.98 7.07 -5.61
N THR A 421 27.78 7.88 -6.32
CA THR A 421 29.24 7.84 -6.32
C THR A 421 29.85 9.12 -5.79
N ASP A 422 29.14 10.23 -5.88
CA ASP A 422 29.61 11.56 -5.61
C ASP A 422 28.76 12.27 -4.56
N ILE A 423 29.37 13.20 -3.82
CA ILE A 423 28.71 14.03 -2.81
C ILE A 423 28.93 15.51 -3.12
N GLU A 424 27.88 16.30 -2.98
CA GLU A 424 27.93 17.74 -3.12
C GLU A 424 28.73 18.38 -1.99
N ILE A 425 29.56 19.34 -2.34
CA ILE A 425 30.25 20.21 -1.39
C ILE A 425 29.65 21.62 -1.50
N THR A 426 29.02 22.06 -0.43
CA THR A 426 28.40 23.41 -0.38
C THR A 426 29.37 24.48 0.02
N LYS A 427 30.35 24.16 0.88
CA LYS A 427 31.40 25.08 1.31
C LYS A 427 32.73 24.35 1.57
N GLY A 428 33.85 25.05 1.34
CA GLY A 428 35.17 24.57 1.68
C GLY A 428 36.04 24.17 0.49
N LEU A 429 35.50 23.91 -0.69
CA LEU A 429 36.25 23.58 -1.91
C LEU A 429 35.83 24.44 -3.08
N GLN A 430 36.75 24.63 -4.05
CA GLN A 430 36.53 25.31 -5.31
C GLN A 430 36.79 24.36 -6.48
N ALA A 431 36.10 24.61 -7.60
CA ALA A 431 36.37 23.87 -8.82
C ALA A 431 37.84 24.09 -9.24
N GLY A 432 38.55 22.99 -9.52
CA GLY A 432 39.97 23.02 -9.87
C GLY A 432 40.91 22.62 -8.72
N ASP A 433 40.46 22.56 -7.47
CA ASP A 433 41.24 22.04 -6.34
C ASP A 433 41.59 20.57 -6.62
N GLU A 434 42.85 20.18 -6.30
CA GLU A 434 43.30 18.80 -6.41
C GLU A 434 43.13 18.10 -5.06
N ILE A 435 42.33 17.05 -5.02
CA ILE A 435 41.95 16.33 -3.80
C ILE A 435 42.47 14.89 -3.81
N VAL A 436 42.75 14.34 -2.63
CA VAL A 436 43.10 12.93 -2.46
C VAL A 436 41.87 12.06 -2.52
N VAL A 437 41.81 11.12 -3.48
CA VAL A 437 40.69 10.21 -3.71
C VAL A 437 41.02 8.77 -3.32
N GLY A 438 42.25 8.34 -3.37
CA GLY A 438 42.69 6.96 -3.08
C GLY A 438 43.89 6.91 -2.16
N SER A 439 44.35 5.85 -1.64
CA SER A 439 43.66 4.62 -1.25
C SER A 439 43.00 4.78 0.12
N TYR A 440 41.90 4.00 0.41
CA TYR A 440 41.20 4.08 1.70
C TYR A 440 42.15 3.98 2.91
N LYS A 441 43.19 3.12 2.83
CA LYS A 441 44.23 2.98 3.86
C LYS A 441 45.05 4.26 4.04
N ALA A 442 45.40 4.95 2.93
CA ALA A 442 46.10 6.21 2.95
C ALA A 442 45.26 7.31 3.59
N LEU A 443 44.00 7.48 3.15
CA LEU A 443 43.08 8.46 3.70
C LEU A 443 42.85 8.31 5.21
N ARG A 444 42.81 7.05 5.70
CA ARG A 444 42.63 6.78 7.14
C ARG A 444 43.85 7.15 7.97
N THR A 445 45.07 6.95 7.43
CA THR A 445 46.35 7.15 8.14
C THR A 445 46.99 8.50 7.87
N LEU A 446 46.55 9.22 6.84
CA LEU A 446 47.14 10.50 6.43
C LEU A 446 46.92 11.55 7.51
N LYS A 447 48.02 12.11 8.01
CA LYS A 447 47.99 13.23 8.98
C LYS A 447 47.91 14.55 8.21
N PRO A 448 47.25 15.58 8.77
CA PRO A 448 47.30 16.93 8.20
C PRO A 448 48.78 17.36 8.02
N GLU A 449 49.09 18.00 6.87
CA GLU A 449 50.45 18.43 6.47
C GLU A 449 51.45 17.28 6.15
N ALA A 450 50.99 16.03 6.00
CA ALA A 450 51.85 14.92 5.60
C ALA A 450 52.37 15.11 4.17
N SER A 451 53.61 14.69 3.92
CA SER A 451 54.20 14.64 2.59
C SER A 451 53.58 13.51 1.77
N VAL A 452 53.06 13.82 0.60
CA VAL A 452 52.40 12.87 -0.29
C VAL A 452 53.16 12.73 -1.59
N LYS A 453 53.14 11.50 -2.14
CA LYS A 453 53.58 11.23 -3.50
C LYS A 453 52.36 10.88 -4.33
N ILE A 454 52.09 11.66 -5.36
CA ILE A 454 50.98 11.41 -6.29
C ILE A 454 51.36 10.24 -7.20
N ASP A 455 50.52 9.23 -7.22
CA ASP A 455 50.63 8.08 -8.12
C ASP A 455 49.23 7.76 -8.67
N ASN A 456 48.91 8.30 -9.84
CA ASN A 456 47.66 8.09 -10.54
C ASN A 456 47.71 6.91 -11.50
N SER A 457 48.73 6.04 -11.43
CA SER A 457 48.75 4.78 -12.17
C SER A 457 47.65 3.86 -11.67
N ALA A 458 46.96 3.17 -12.63
CA ALA A 458 45.91 2.22 -12.27
C ALA A 458 46.45 1.14 -11.30
N PRO A 459 45.70 0.74 -10.29
CA PRO A 459 46.11 -0.28 -9.34
C PRO A 459 46.47 -1.56 -10.08
N LYS A 460 47.69 -2.04 -9.98
CA LYS A 460 48.06 -3.37 -10.42
C LYS A 460 47.20 -4.36 -9.64
N LYS A 461 46.37 -5.14 -10.36
CA LYS A 461 45.66 -6.31 -9.78
C LYS A 461 46.73 -7.18 -9.13
N THR A 462 46.77 -7.21 -7.83
CA THR A 462 47.49 -8.23 -7.09
C THR A 462 46.67 -9.49 -7.25
N GLU A 463 47.14 -10.43 -8.05
CA GLU A 463 46.69 -11.81 -8.02
C GLU A 463 46.99 -12.34 -6.62
N GLU A 464 45.98 -12.40 -5.79
CA GLU A 464 45.98 -13.25 -4.61
C GLU A 464 45.82 -14.68 -5.11
N GLN A 465 46.93 -15.41 -4.97
CA GLN A 465 46.99 -16.86 -5.08
C GLN A 465 46.05 -17.50 -4.05
N GLN A 466 45.20 -18.41 -4.58
CA GLN A 466 44.58 -19.58 -3.97
C GLN A 466 44.17 -19.56 -2.52
#